data_d4b3be9bd464a24f7ec17429d3712eb9
#
_entry.id   d4b3be9bd464a24f7ec17429d3712eb9
#
_cell.length_a   1.000
_cell.length_b   1.000
_cell.length_c   1.000
_cell.angle_alpha   90.00
_cell.angle_beta   90.00
_cell.angle_gamma   90.00
#
_symmetry.space_group_name_H-M   'P 1'
#
loop_
_entity.id
_entity.type
_entity.pdbx_description
1 polymer ?
#
loop_
_entity_poly.entity_id
_entity_poly.type
_entity_poly.pdbx_seq_one_letter_code
_entity_poly.pdbx_strand_id
1 'polypeptide(L)'
;METYMGHPRHVLICFVVFLSAGAWGLYWLPQRMLLDAGMTGGWGTVAQYVISLAVLLPIAIWRLLNGKQIGLRHWACGLLLGSGAVFYANSLLVTEVIRALVFFYLTPLWATLIETVFLKRRFGWSRVGTVALALAGVWIAIGTDVGIPVPIYLGDWFGLLAGFLIAAGAARTELEQPDGVFPLLFMVIVFGLIATIYQYPMLSSVIGEIPTLEIAVSSLPFLLGISLLFVLPTTAALFWSPSKIGTGVFGILILSELVVGVISAALLTDETFGWPQAVGATLIVVAGIAEVTSNSPRQQAPA
;
A
#
# COMPACT_ATOMS: atom_id res chain seq x y z
N MET A 1 -3.07 22.37 26.61
CA MET A 1 -2.02 21.90 25.69
C MET A 1 -1.71 20.47 26.11
N GLU A 2 -2.64 19.56 25.78
CA GLU A 2 -2.65 18.18 26.25
C GLU A 2 -1.70 17.33 25.41
N THR A 3 -0.93 16.54 26.12
CA THR A 3 0.13 15.66 25.64
C THR A 3 -0.47 14.57 24.74
N TYR A 4 -0.27 14.66 23.43
CA TYR A 4 -0.78 13.70 22.42
C TYR A 4 -0.09 12.31 22.48
N MET A 5 0.90 12.14 23.34
CA MET A 5 1.50 10.82 23.60
C MET A 5 0.57 9.98 24.46
N GLY A 6 0.12 8.87 23.92
CA GLY A 6 -0.76 7.92 24.62
C GLY A 6 -2.25 8.18 24.45
N HIS A 7 -2.67 9.07 23.56
CA HIS A 7 -4.10 9.18 23.29
C HIS A 7 -4.56 7.84 22.67
N PRO A 8 -5.48 7.11 23.32
CA PRO A 8 -5.87 5.75 22.88
C PRO A 8 -6.32 5.70 21.42
N ARG A 9 -6.82 6.81 20.87
CA ARG A 9 -7.20 6.93 19.45
C ARG A 9 -6.01 6.88 18.48
N HIS A 10 -4.89 7.50 18.81
CA HIS A 10 -3.70 7.47 17.93
C HIS A 10 -3.12 6.06 17.84
N VAL A 11 -2.95 5.40 18.99
CA VAL A 11 -2.47 4.02 19.05
C VAL A 11 -3.42 3.07 18.32
N LEU A 12 -4.74 3.26 18.49
CA LEU A 12 -5.74 2.48 17.79
C LEU A 12 -5.64 2.64 16.26
N ILE A 13 -5.46 3.87 15.77
CA ILE A 13 -5.30 4.10 14.32
C ILE A 13 -4.02 3.43 13.82
N CYS A 14 -2.89 3.57 14.52
CA CYS A 14 -1.65 2.89 14.18
C CYS A 14 -1.83 1.36 14.14
N PHE A 15 -2.55 0.80 15.10
CA PHE A 15 -2.85 -0.63 15.15
C PHE A 15 -3.74 -1.07 13.98
N VAL A 16 -4.78 -0.30 13.64
CA VAL A 16 -5.64 -0.56 12.47
C VAL A 16 -4.82 -0.51 11.18
N VAL A 17 -3.92 0.45 11.04
CA VAL A 17 -3.02 0.56 9.88
C VAL A 17 -2.09 -0.66 9.79
N PHE A 18 -1.46 -1.03 10.91
CA PHE A 18 -0.59 -2.21 10.98
C PHE A 18 -1.33 -3.48 10.58
N LEU A 19 -2.55 -3.70 11.10
CA LEU A 19 -3.37 -4.86 10.74
C LEU A 19 -3.83 -4.80 9.28
N SER A 20 -4.23 -3.63 8.78
CA SER A 20 -4.68 -3.46 7.41
C SER A 20 -3.56 -3.69 6.41
N ALA A 21 -2.36 -3.18 6.69
CA ALA A 21 -1.18 -3.44 5.89
C ALA A 21 -0.77 -4.92 5.98
N GLY A 22 -0.74 -5.48 7.19
CA GLY A 22 -0.49 -6.91 7.37
C GLY A 22 -1.46 -7.79 6.58
N ALA A 23 -2.75 -7.43 6.55
CA ALA A 23 -3.73 -8.14 5.74
C ALA A 23 -3.38 -8.15 4.25
N TRP A 24 -2.78 -7.07 3.71
CA TRP A 24 -2.27 -7.06 2.34
C TRP A 24 -1.13 -8.08 2.12
N GLY A 25 -0.40 -8.47 3.16
CA GLY A 25 0.55 -9.58 3.10
C GLY A 25 -0.11 -10.93 2.78
N LEU A 26 -1.41 -11.08 2.99
CA LEU A 26 -2.19 -12.26 2.59
C LEU A 26 -2.80 -12.13 1.18
N TYR A 27 -2.61 -10.99 0.51
CA TYR A 27 -3.28 -10.70 -0.75
C TYR A 27 -2.88 -11.63 -1.90
N TRP A 28 -1.74 -12.28 -1.81
CA TRP A 28 -1.31 -13.30 -2.76
C TRP A 28 -2.27 -14.52 -2.82
N LEU A 29 -2.94 -14.86 -1.69
CA LEU A 29 -3.91 -15.96 -1.66
C LEU A 29 -5.10 -15.74 -2.59
N PRO A 30 -5.88 -14.64 -2.46
CA PRO A 30 -6.97 -14.37 -3.39
C PRO A 30 -6.50 -14.17 -4.83
N GLN A 31 -5.29 -13.67 -5.06
CA GLN A 31 -4.74 -13.57 -6.41
C GLN A 31 -4.49 -14.96 -7.01
N ARG A 32 -3.94 -15.90 -6.23
CA ARG A 32 -3.76 -17.29 -6.67
C ARG A 32 -5.11 -17.96 -6.95
N MET A 33 -6.11 -17.75 -6.09
CA MET A 33 -7.46 -18.29 -6.32
C MET A 33 -8.11 -17.74 -7.60
N LEU A 34 -7.91 -16.49 -7.94
CA LEU A 34 -8.37 -15.89 -9.20
C LEU A 34 -7.62 -16.46 -10.40
N LEU A 35 -6.33 -16.67 -10.29
CA LEU A 35 -5.51 -17.30 -11.32
C LEU A 35 -5.99 -18.73 -11.61
N ASP A 36 -6.22 -19.53 -10.56
CA ASP A 36 -6.72 -20.89 -10.65
C ASP A 36 -8.14 -20.96 -11.25
N ALA A 37 -8.94 -19.92 -11.02
CA ALA A 37 -10.26 -19.76 -11.65
C ALA A 37 -10.21 -19.31 -13.13
N GLY A 38 -8.99 -19.08 -13.69
CA GLY A 38 -8.80 -18.70 -15.08
C GLY A 38 -8.66 -17.21 -15.35
N MET A 39 -8.60 -16.38 -14.30
CA MET A 39 -8.26 -14.96 -14.42
C MET A 39 -6.73 -14.78 -14.49
N THR A 40 -6.16 -15.04 -15.66
CA THR A 40 -4.71 -15.02 -15.88
C THR A 40 -4.13 -13.61 -15.87
N GLY A 41 -2.84 -13.50 -15.53
CA GLY A 41 -2.09 -12.25 -15.57
C GLY A 41 -2.71 -11.13 -14.73
N GLY A 42 -2.80 -9.93 -15.29
CA GLY A 42 -3.35 -8.74 -14.62
C GLY A 42 -4.87 -8.65 -14.56
N TRP A 43 -5.63 -9.59 -15.16
CA TRP A 43 -7.10 -9.51 -15.24
C TRP A 43 -7.78 -9.62 -13.87
N GLY A 44 -7.20 -10.37 -12.93
CA GLY A 44 -7.67 -10.41 -11.54
C GLY A 44 -7.66 -9.03 -10.89
N THR A 45 -6.58 -8.27 -11.07
CA THR A 45 -6.45 -6.89 -10.56
C THR A 45 -7.45 -5.96 -11.26
N VAL A 46 -7.56 -6.02 -12.59
CA VAL A 46 -8.54 -5.21 -13.34
C VAL A 46 -9.96 -5.49 -12.84
N ALA A 47 -10.34 -6.77 -12.71
CA ALA A 47 -11.66 -7.16 -12.22
C ALA A 47 -11.94 -6.62 -10.81
N GLN A 48 -10.98 -6.65 -9.90
CA GLN A 48 -11.13 -6.11 -8.54
C GLN A 48 -11.38 -4.60 -8.55
N TYR A 49 -10.66 -3.82 -9.37
CA TYR A 49 -10.92 -2.38 -9.50
C TYR A 49 -12.27 -2.09 -10.12
N VAL A 50 -12.69 -2.85 -11.15
CA VAL A 50 -14.01 -2.72 -11.78
C VAL A 50 -15.13 -3.04 -10.77
N ILE A 51 -15.03 -4.14 -10.04
CA ILE A 51 -16.03 -4.53 -9.04
C ILE A 51 -16.05 -3.55 -7.86
N SER A 52 -14.88 -3.13 -7.37
CA SER A 52 -14.80 -2.12 -6.31
C SER A 52 -15.45 -0.80 -6.74
N LEU A 53 -15.22 -0.38 -7.98
CA LEU A 53 -15.86 0.81 -8.52
C LEU A 53 -17.38 0.62 -8.65
N ALA A 54 -17.85 -0.52 -9.17
CA ALA A 54 -19.27 -0.83 -9.30
C ALA A 54 -19.98 -0.80 -7.93
N VAL A 55 -19.33 -1.27 -6.86
CA VAL A 55 -19.85 -1.21 -5.49
C VAL A 55 -19.93 0.23 -4.96
N LEU A 56 -18.92 1.07 -5.24
CA LEU A 56 -18.87 2.44 -4.75
C LEU A 56 -19.70 3.41 -5.57
N LEU A 57 -19.93 3.12 -6.84
CA LEU A 57 -20.59 4.01 -7.80
C LEU A 57 -22.02 4.44 -7.38
N PRO A 58 -22.92 3.55 -6.91
CA PRO A 58 -24.25 3.95 -6.45
C PRO A 58 -24.19 4.96 -5.30
N ILE A 59 -23.24 4.76 -4.36
CA ILE A 59 -23.02 5.67 -3.22
C ILE A 59 -22.49 7.03 -3.73
N ALA A 60 -21.57 7.01 -4.69
CA ALA A 60 -21.02 8.22 -5.30
C ALA A 60 -22.11 9.03 -6.01
N ILE A 61 -22.96 8.38 -6.81
CA ILE A 61 -24.10 9.01 -7.50
C ILE A 61 -25.06 9.62 -6.47
N TRP A 62 -25.46 8.83 -5.46
CA TRP A 62 -26.35 9.31 -4.42
C TRP A 62 -25.77 10.54 -3.70
N ARG A 63 -24.47 10.56 -3.39
CA ARG A 63 -23.79 11.71 -2.80
C ARG A 63 -23.82 12.94 -3.70
N LEU A 64 -23.54 12.76 -5.00
CA LEU A 64 -23.58 13.85 -5.99
C LEU A 64 -24.97 14.44 -6.12
N LEU A 65 -26.01 13.61 -6.19
CA LEU A 65 -27.40 14.05 -6.24
C LEU A 65 -27.82 14.81 -4.97
N ASN A 66 -27.18 14.56 -3.84
CA ASN A 66 -27.40 15.28 -2.59
C ASN A 66 -26.40 16.46 -2.39
N GLY A 67 -25.79 16.97 -3.46
CA GLY A 67 -24.93 18.15 -3.44
C GLY A 67 -23.56 17.93 -2.78
N LYS A 68 -23.18 16.69 -2.45
CA LYS A 68 -21.89 16.35 -1.83
C LYS A 68 -20.83 16.14 -2.91
N GLN A 69 -20.14 17.19 -3.28
CA GLN A 69 -19.09 17.13 -4.30
C GLN A 69 -17.81 16.45 -3.78
N ILE A 70 -17.08 15.83 -4.70
CA ILE A 70 -15.73 15.31 -4.46
C ILE A 70 -14.74 16.42 -4.84
N GLY A 71 -14.15 17.05 -3.84
CA GLY A 71 -13.25 18.17 -4.03
C GLY A 71 -11.91 17.78 -4.67
N LEU A 72 -11.21 18.77 -5.23
CA LEU A 72 -9.91 18.60 -5.91
C LEU A 72 -8.84 17.92 -5.04
N ARG A 73 -8.90 18.12 -3.73
CA ARG A 73 -8.00 17.46 -2.75
C ARG A 73 -8.07 15.95 -2.84
N HIS A 74 -9.28 15.37 -2.98
CA HIS A 74 -9.47 13.93 -3.12
C HIS A 74 -8.92 13.40 -4.46
N TRP A 75 -9.00 14.21 -5.53
CA TRP A 75 -8.46 13.85 -6.84
C TRP A 75 -6.94 13.71 -6.78
N ALA A 76 -6.26 14.70 -6.22
CA ALA A 76 -4.80 14.69 -6.12
C ALA A 76 -4.29 13.50 -5.27
N CYS A 77 -4.91 13.27 -4.10
CA CYS A 77 -4.57 12.13 -3.24
C CYS A 77 -4.90 10.80 -3.94
N GLY A 78 -6.09 10.68 -4.55
CA GLY A 78 -6.52 9.47 -5.25
C GLY A 78 -5.64 9.11 -6.45
N LEU A 79 -5.21 10.12 -7.22
CA LEU A 79 -4.30 9.91 -8.35
C LEU A 79 -2.97 9.28 -7.90
N LEU A 80 -2.35 9.85 -6.86
CA LEU A 80 -1.06 9.35 -6.36
C LEU A 80 -1.21 7.96 -5.73
N LEU A 81 -2.16 7.78 -4.81
CA LEU A 81 -2.35 6.54 -4.09
C LEU A 81 -2.88 5.41 -4.99
N GLY A 82 -3.88 5.70 -5.82
CA GLY A 82 -4.48 4.73 -6.73
C GLY A 82 -3.49 4.26 -7.80
N SER A 83 -2.76 5.21 -8.43
CA SER A 83 -1.72 4.86 -9.39
C SER A 83 -0.59 4.08 -8.72
N GLY A 84 -0.14 4.51 -7.53
CA GLY A 84 0.90 3.82 -6.77
C GLY A 84 0.54 2.37 -6.45
N ALA A 85 -0.70 2.11 -6.04
CA ALA A 85 -1.18 0.75 -5.75
C ALA A 85 -1.17 -0.15 -7.00
N VAL A 86 -1.53 0.39 -8.18
CA VAL A 86 -1.50 -0.35 -9.44
C VAL A 86 -0.08 -0.57 -9.93
N PHE A 87 0.81 0.42 -9.83
CA PHE A 87 2.22 0.23 -10.15
C PHE A 87 2.85 -0.86 -9.28
N TYR A 88 2.50 -0.92 -7.99
CA TYR A 88 2.93 -2.01 -7.11
C TYR A 88 2.41 -3.37 -7.59
N ALA A 89 1.09 -3.50 -7.80
CA ALA A 89 0.50 -4.75 -8.25
C ALA A 89 1.12 -5.25 -9.57
N ASN A 90 1.34 -4.34 -10.52
CA ASN A 90 1.90 -4.67 -11.82
C ASN A 90 3.43 -4.89 -11.79
N SER A 91 4.16 -4.33 -10.82
CA SER A 91 5.57 -4.63 -10.64
C SER A 91 5.79 -6.13 -10.40
N LEU A 92 4.91 -6.75 -9.63
CA LEU A 92 4.95 -8.19 -9.33
C LEU A 92 4.73 -9.10 -10.56
N LEU A 93 4.18 -8.55 -11.65
CA LEU A 93 3.94 -9.30 -12.89
C LEU A 93 5.13 -9.27 -13.86
N VAL A 94 5.98 -8.23 -13.79
CA VAL A 94 7.00 -7.95 -14.82
C VAL A 94 8.43 -7.96 -14.30
N THR A 95 8.65 -8.33 -13.04
CA THR A 95 9.96 -8.65 -12.47
C THR A 95 9.81 -9.74 -11.40
N GLU A 96 10.93 -10.24 -10.90
CA GLU A 96 10.91 -11.16 -9.77
C GLU A 96 10.24 -10.51 -8.55
N VAL A 97 9.39 -11.25 -7.85
CA VAL A 97 8.63 -10.75 -6.70
C VAL A 97 9.55 -10.10 -5.66
N ILE A 98 10.68 -10.75 -5.37
CA ILE A 98 11.69 -10.22 -4.42
C ILE A 98 12.19 -8.84 -4.85
N ARG A 99 12.50 -8.65 -6.14
CA ARG A 99 12.98 -7.37 -6.67
C ARG A 99 11.92 -6.29 -6.57
N ALA A 100 10.68 -6.60 -6.99
CA ALA A 100 9.54 -5.69 -6.88
C ALA A 100 9.35 -5.21 -5.43
N LEU A 101 9.38 -6.12 -4.46
CA LEU A 101 9.25 -5.83 -3.04
C LEU A 101 10.40 -4.96 -2.51
N VAL A 102 11.66 -5.25 -2.87
CA VAL A 102 12.82 -4.43 -2.45
C VAL A 102 12.64 -2.98 -2.87
N PHE A 103 12.26 -2.74 -4.13
CA PHE A 103 12.08 -1.38 -4.64
C PHE A 103 10.85 -0.69 -4.06
N PHE A 104 9.77 -1.41 -3.86
CA PHE A 104 8.56 -0.88 -3.22
C PHE A 104 8.80 -0.52 -1.75
N TYR A 105 9.48 -1.37 -1.00
CA TYR A 105 9.75 -1.11 0.43
C TYR A 105 10.82 -0.06 0.71
N LEU A 106 11.31 0.65 -0.30
CA LEU A 106 11.97 1.94 -0.14
C LEU A 106 10.97 3.07 0.23
N THR A 107 9.67 2.76 0.31
CA THR A 107 8.62 3.72 0.71
C THR A 107 8.94 4.52 1.98
N PRO A 108 9.48 3.95 3.09
CA PRO A 108 9.86 4.73 4.26
C PRO A 108 10.97 5.75 3.98
N LEU A 109 11.89 5.44 3.07
CA LEU A 109 12.92 6.37 2.63
C LEU A 109 12.29 7.53 1.87
N TRP A 110 11.41 7.23 0.90
CA TRP A 110 10.68 8.26 0.15
C TRP A 110 9.81 9.12 1.07
N ALA A 111 9.07 8.51 2.01
CA ALA A 111 8.27 9.23 3.00
C ALA A 111 9.13 10.21 3.80
N THR A 112 10.29 9.76 4.26
CA THR A 112 11.23 10.60 5.03
C THR A 112 11.81 11.74 4.20
N LEU A 113 12.20 11.48 2.95
CA LEU A 113 12.69 12.53 2.03
C LEU A 113 11.61 13.56 1.74
N ILE A 114 10.38 13.12 1.48
CA ILE A 114 9.24 14.01 1.21
C ILE A 114 8.92 14.86 2.45
N GLU A 115 8.89 14.26 3.65
CA GLU A 115 8.68 15.01 4.88
C GLU A 115 9.76 16.07 5.11
N THR A 116 11.00 15.76 4.83
CA THR A 116 12.13 16.69 5.05
C THR A 116 12.13 17.81 4.01
N VAL A 117 11.98 17.47 2.72
CA VAL A 117 12.11 18.44 1.60
C VAL A 117 10.84 19.26 1.43
N PHE A 118 9.68 18.62 1.39
CA PHE A 118 8.41 19.29 1.05
C PHE A 118 7.63 19.77 2.27
N LEU A 119 7.62 18.99 3.37
CA LEU A 119 6.96 19.39 4.60
C LEU A 119 7.90 20.17 5.54
N LYS A 120 9.19 20.34 5.16
CA LYS A 120 10.23 21.09 5.91
C LYS A 120 10.37 20.62 7.37
N ARG A 121 10.11 19.36 7.64
CA ARG A 121 10.27 18.77 8.96
C ARG A 121 11.72 18.54 9.27
N ARG A 122 12.13 18.83 10.52
CA ARG A 122 13.50 18.56 10.96
C ARG A 122 13.75 17.07 11.04
N PHE A 123 14.83 16.64 10.44
CA PHE A 123 15.30 15.27 10.46
C PHE A 123 15.96 14.96 11.81
N GLY A 124 15.32 14.14 12.64
CA GLY A 124 15.87 13.70 13.92
C GLY A 124 16.68 12.41 13.78
N TRP A 125 17.75 12.25 14.57
CA TRP A 125 18.56 11.03 14.58
C TRP A 125 17.75 9.78 14.94
N SER A 126 16.73 9.92 15.78
CA SER A 126 15.78 8.82 16.07
C SER A 126 15.10 8.31 14.81
N ARG A 127 14.69 9.22 13.92
CA ARG A 127 14.05 8.87 12.64
C ARG A 127 15.02 8.15 11.70
N VAL A 128 16.27 8.61 11.63
CA VAL A 128 17.32 7.91 10.86
C VAL A 128 17.46 6.49 11.37
N GLY A 129 17.49 6.30 12.69
CA GLY A 129 17.60 4.99 13.31
C GLY A 129 16.42 4.07 12.98
N THR A 130 15.17 4.55 13.08
CA THR A 130 13.98 3.73 12.79
C THR A 130 13.89 3.37 11.31
N VAL A 131 14.17 4.30 10.39
CA VAL A 131 14.20 4.03 8.95
C VAL A 131 15.31 3.05 8.59
N ALA A 132 16.52 3.25 9.11
CA ALA A 132 17.65 2.34 8.87
C ALA A 132 17.35 0.93 9.40
N LEU A 133 16.74 0.82 10.59
CA LEU A 133 16.34 -0.45 11.18
C LEU A 133 15.27 -1.16 10.33
N ALA A 134 14.27 -0.41 9.85
CA ALA A 134 13.21 -0.93 9.00
C ALA A 134 13.77 -1.46 7.67
N LEU A 135 14.62 -0.66 7.00
CA LEU A 135 15.26 -1.07 5.73
C LEU A 135 16.22 -2.25 5.90
N ALA A 136 16.98 -2.30 7.00
CA ALA A 136 17.80 -3.45 7.34
C ALA A 136 16.93 -4.71 7.55
N GLY A 137 15.78 -4.56 8.22
CA GLY A 137 14.81 -5.64 8.38
C GLY A 137 14.27 -6.16 7.06
N VAL A 138 13.86 -5.26 6.16
CA VAL A 138 13.43 -5.61 4.79
C VAL A 138 14.53 -6.37 4.05
N TRP A 139 15.75 -5.83 4.05
CA TRP A 139 16.91 -6.44 3.38
C TRP A 139 17.21 -7.86 3.88
N ILE A 140 17.21 -8.03 5.20
CA ILE A 140 17.48 -9.33 5.81
C ILE A 140 16.32 -10.32 5.54
N ALA A 141 15.06 -9.88 5.63
CA ALA A 141 13.89 -10.73 5.42
C ALA A 141 13.81 -11.27 3.97
N ILE A 142 14.16 -10.43 3.00
CA ILE A 142 14.12 -10.79 1.57
C ILE A 142 15.31 -11.70 1.21
N GLY A 143 16.43 -11.59 1.91
CA GLY A 143 17.63 -12.37 1.71
C GLY A 143 18.85 -11.54 1.31
N THR A 144 19.97 -11.84 1.93
CA THR A 144 21.24 -11.11 1.73
C THR A 144 21.91 -11.42 0.39
N ASP A 145 21.45 -12.45 -0.32
CA ASP A 145 22.04 -12.93 -1.58
C ASP A 145 21.68 -12.02 -2.78
N VAL A 146 20.68 -11.15 -2.60
CA VAL A 146 20.19 -10.26 -3.68
C VAL A 146 21.20 -9.15 -4.06
N GLY A 147 22.23 -8.91 -3.25
CA GLY A 147 23.19 -7.82 -3.46
C GLY A 147 22.54 -6.43 -3.35
N ILE A 148 23.22 -5.35 -3.74
CA ILE A 148 22.64 -4.02 -3.83
C ILE A 148 21.74 -3.97 -5.08
N PRO A 149 20.42 -3.83 -4.96
CA PRO A 149 19.53 -3.88 -6.11
C PRO A 149 19.68 -2.59 -6.94
N VAL A 150 20.02 -2.77 -8.21
CA VAL A 150 19.96 -1.71 -9.22
C VAL A 150 18.74 -1.98 -10.09
N PRO A 151 17.87 -0.99 -10.37
CA PRO A 151 16.70 -1.21 -11.19
C PRO A 151 17.10 -1.45 -12.66
N ILE A 152 16.85 -2.68 -13.14
CA ILE A 152 17.22 -3.14 -14.50
C ILE A 152 15.95 -3.45 -15.30
N TYR A 153 14.95 -4.09 -14.67
CA TYR A 153 13.73 -4.53 -15.33
C TYR A 153 12.62 -3.48 -15.20
N LEU A 154 11.64 -3.52 -16.10
CA LEU A 154 10.48 -2.63 -16.05
C LEU A 154 9.75 -2.70 -14.69
N GLY A 155 9.62 -3.89 -14.12
CA GLY A 155 8.98 -4.08 -12.82
C GLY A 155 9.75 -3.47 -11.66
N ASP A 156 11.08 -3.40 -11.74
CA ASP A 156 11.89 -2.71 -10.73
C ASP A 156 11.55 -1.22 -10.68
N TRP A 157 11.43 -0.59 -11.85
CA TRP A 157 11.02 0.82 -11.98
C TRP A 157 9.57 1.02 -11.53
N PHE A 158 8.70 0.06 -11.82
CA PHE A 158 7.32 0.09 -11.32
C PHE A 158 7.27 0.02 -9.79
N GLY A 159 8.04 -0.88 -9.17
CA GLY A 159 8.14 -0.99 -7.71
C GLY A 159 8.68 0.30 -7.07
N LEU A 160 9.76 0.86 -7.64
CA LEU A 160 10.35 2.11 -7.18
C LEU A 160 9.36 3.29 -7.29
N LEU A 161 8.69 3.41 -8.44
CA LEU A 161 7.68 4.44 -8.68
C LEU A 161 6.46 4.26 -7.77
N ALA A 162 6.03 3.03 -7.55
CA ALA A 162 4.95 2.70 -6.63
C ALA A 162 5.27 3.20 -5.20
N GLY A 163 6.44 2.87 -4.67
CA GLY A 163 6.88 3.34 -3.36
C GLY A 163 6.91 4.86 -3.25
N PHE A 164 7.42 5.54 -4.27
CA PHE A 164 7.41 7.00 -4.33
C PHE A 164 5.98 7.58 -4.38
N LEU A 165 5.11 7.05 -5.25
CA LEU A 165 3.73 7.53 -5.40
C LEU A 165 2.90 7.30 -4.13
N ILE A 166 3.07 6.18 -3.45
CA ILE A 166 2.40 5.91 -2.16
C ILE A 166 2.90 6.90 -1.10
N ALA A 167 4.21 7.13 -1.00
CA ALA A 167 4.76 8.11 -0.05
C ALA A 167 4.28 9.54 -0.36
N ALA A 168 4.29 9.95 -1.65
CA ALA A 168 3.80 11.26 -2.08
C ALA A 168 2.29 11.42 -1.85
N GLY A 169 1.51 10.37 -2.12
CA GLY A 169 0.08 10.34 -1.86
C GLY A 169 -0.24 10.41 -0.37
N ALA A 170 0.53 9.72 0.46
CA ALA A 170 0.42 9.80 1.92
C ALA A 170 0.71 11.22 2.42
N ALA A 171 1.80 11.83 1.95
CA ALA A 171 2.16 13.21 2.29
C ALA A 171 1.07 14.21 1.82
N ARG A 172 0.53 14.00 0.62
CA ARG A 172 -0.56 14.83 0.11
C ARG A 172 -1.83 14.68 0.97
N THR A 173 -2.16 13.45 1.39
CA THR A 173 -3.31 13.18 2.27
C THR A 173 -3.10 13.81 3.65
N GLU A 174 -1.88 13.81 4.16
CA GLU A 174 -1.53 14.47 5.41
C GLU A 174 -1.68 16.01 5.32
N LEU A 175 -1.21 16.61 4.23
CA LEU A 175 -1.29 18.06 4.01
C LEU A 175 -2.70 18.56 3.74
N GLU A 176 -3.40 17.89 2.83
CA GLU A 176 -4.71 18.35 2.35
C GLU A 176 -5.84 18.02 3.32
N GLN A 177 -5.64 17.06 4.24
CA GLN A 177 -6.66 16.61 5.20
C GLN A 177 -8.03 16.42 4.52
N PRO A 178 -8.14 15.56 3.48
CA PRO A 178 -9.34 15.44 2.69
C PRO A 178 -10.54 15.02 3.55
N ASP A 179 -11.68 15.69 3.35
CA ASP A 179 -12.88 15.48 4.14
C ASP A 179 -13.55 14.13 3.81
N GLY A 180 -13.54 13.23 4.79
CA GLY A 180 -14.21 11.93 4.71
C GLY A 180 -13.42 10.84 3.99
N VAL A 181 -13.63 9.63 4.44
CA VAL A 181 -12.97 8.42 3.92
C VAL A 181 -13.49 8.06 2.53
N PHE A 182 -14.82 8.11 2.33
CA PHE A 182 -15.45 7.66 1.09
C PHE A 182 -14.98 8.42 -0.16
N PRO A 183 -14.93 9.77 -0.20
CA PRO A 183 -14.49 10.47 -1.39
C PRO A 183 -13.05 10.13 -1.78
N LEU A 184 -12.16 9.97 -0.78
CA LEU A 184 -10.78 9.58 -1.02
C LEU A 184 -10.71 8.15 -1.58
N LEU A 185 -11.37 7.20 -0.93
CA LEU A 185 -11.43 5.81 -1.39
C LEU A 185 -11.97 5.71 -2.82
N PHE A 186 -13.06 6.43 -3.11
CA PHE A 186 -13.66 6.44 -4.45
C PHE A 186 -12.64 6.93 -5.51
N MET A 187 -11.93 8.02 -5.22
CA MET A 187 -10.90 8.53 -6.14
C MET A 187 -9.71 7.58 -6.28
N VAL A 188 -9.28 6.92 -5.20
CA VAL A 188 -8.24 5.89 -5.27
C VAL A 188 -8.64 4.75 -6.21
N ILE A 189 -9.88 4.27 -6.11
CA ILE A 189 -10.38 3.19 -6.99
C ILE A 189 -10.53 3.69 -8.44
N VAL A 190 -11.04 4.89 -8.66
CA VAL A 190 -11.17 5.49 -10.01
C VAL A 190 -9.80 5.62 -10.68
N PHE A 191 -8.83 6.24 -10.00
CA PHE A 191 -7.49 6.42 -10.57
C PHE A 191 -6.69 5.13 -10.63
N GLY A 192 -6.94 4.18 -9.73
CA GLY A 192 -6.41 2.83 -9.85
C GLY A 192 -6.90 2.15 -11.13
N LEU A 193 -8.21 2.20 -11.43
CA LEU A 193 -8.76 1.65 -12.68
C LEU A 193 -8.17 2.37 -13.91
N ILE A 194 -8.06 3.69 -13.89
CA ILE A 194 -7.44 4.44 -14.99
C ILE A 194 -5.98 4.01 -15.18
N ALA A 195 -5.25 3.81 -14.08
CA ALA A 195 -3.86 3.35 -14.14
C ALA A 195 -3.72 1.94 -14.70
N THR A 196 -4.65 1.01 -14.41
CA THR A 196 -4.64 -0.32 -15.04
C THR A 196 -4.81 -0.23 -16.56
N ILE A 197 -5.74 0.60 -17.02
CA ILE A 197 -5.98 0.82 -18.46
C ILE A 197 -4.75 1.45 -19.14
N TYR A 198 -4.17 2.45 -18.50
CA TYR A 198 -2.98 3.13 -19.03
C TYR A 198 -1.75 2.22 -19.12
N GLN A 199 -1.57 1.32 -18.15
CA GLN A 199 -0.44 0.39 -18.12
C GLN A 199 -0.64 -0.83 -19.01
N TYR A 200 -1.87 -1.10 -19.47
CA TYR A 200 -2.18 -2.25 -20.31
C TYR A 200 -1.23 -2.46 -21.50
N PRO A 201 -0.91 -1.44 -22.32
CA PRO A 201 0.01 -1.62 -23.44
C PRO A 201 1.42 -2.03 -23.02
N MET A 202 1.88 -1.61 -21.82
CA MET A 202 3.21 -1.94 -21.29
C MET A 202 3.27 -3.39 -20.76
N LEU A 203 2.11 -3.96 -20.45
CA LEU A 203 1.97 -5.29 -19.84
C LEU A 203 1.44 -6.33 -20.84
N SER A 204 1.26 -5.99 -22.10
CA SER A 204 0.63 -6.84 -23.12
C SER A 204 1.24 -8.25 -23.22
N SER A 205 2.54 -8.40 -22.91
CA SER A 205 3.24 -9.70 -22.94
C SER A 205 2.98 -10.58 -21.70
N VAL A 206 2.46 -10.02 -20.60
CA VAL A 206 2.30 -10.72 -19.31
C VAL A 206 0.88 -10.69 -18.76
N ILE A 207 0.00 -9.87 -19.34
CA ILE A 207 -1.34 -9.65 -18.78
C ILE A 207 -2.28 -10.86 -18.98
N GLY A 208 -1.93 -11.77 -19.88
CA GLY A 208 -2.70 -12.96 -20.20
C GLY A 208 -3.88 -12.70 -21.17
N GLU A 209 -4.59 -13.77 -21.51
CA GLU A 209 -5.78 -13.70 -22.37
C GLU A 209 -6.96 -13.07 -21.62
N ILE A 210 -7.82 -12.40 -22.38
CA ILE A 210 -9.05 -11.83 -21.83
C ILE A 210 -9.92 -12.98 -21.30
N PRO A 211 -10.34 -12.98 -20.02
CA PRO A 211 -11.17 -14.03 -19.47
C PRO A 211 -12.52 -14.11 -20.20
N THR A 212 -13.00 -15.33 -20.41
CA THR A 212 -14.33 -15.54 -21.00
C THR A 212 -15.42 -14.99 -20.08
N LEU A 213 -16.59 -14.72 -20.65
CA LEU A 213 -17.75 -14.28 -19.85
C LEU A 213 -18.11 -15.28 -18.75
N GLU A 214 -17.97 -16.58 -19.03
CA GLU A 214 -18.21 -17.64 -18.06
C GLU A 214 -17.26 -17.54 -16.85
N ILE A 215 -15.97 -17.37 -17.08
CA ILE A 215 -14.96 -17.16 -16.03
C ILE A 215 -15.26 -15.88 -15.24
N ALA A 216 -15.59 -14.80 -15.92
CA ALA A 216 -15.91 -13.53 -15.28
C ALA A 216 -17.14 -13.63 -14.36
N VAL A 217 -18.21 -14.31 -14.84
CA VAL A 217 -19.44 -14.49 -14.05
C VAL A 217 -19.23 -15.47 -12.89
N SER A 218 -18.55 -16.58 -13.11
CA SER A 218 -18.28 -17.57 -12.04
C SER A 218 -17.39 -17.00 -10.92
N SER A 219 -16.47 -16.09 -11.25
CA SER A 219 -15.60 -15.42 -10.28
C SER A 219 -16.29 -14.24 -9.56
N LEU A 220 -17.43 -13.77 -10.01
CA LEU A 220 -18.12 -12.59 -9.48
C LEU A 220 -18.44 -12.66 -7.98
N PRO A 221 -18.97 -13.78 -7.40
CA PRO A 221 -19.24 -13.87 -5.97
C PRO A 221 -17.94 -13.71 -5.13
N PHE A 222 -16.84 -14.31 -5.59
CA PHE A 222 -15.55 -14.20 -4.92
C PHE A 222 -15.00 -12.78 -5.03
N LEU A 223 -15.07 -12.15 -6.22
CA LEU A 223 -14.63 -10.77 -6.43
C LEU A 223 -15.43 -9.76 -5.58
N LEU A 224 -16.75 -9.95 -5.46
CA LEU A 224 -17.58 -9.15 -4.57
C LEU A 224 -17.18 -9.34 -3.10
N GLY A 225 -17.01 -10.58 -2.67
CA GLY A 225 -16.60 -10.91 -1.31
C GLY A 225 -15.25 -10.24 -0.94
N ILE A 226 -14.22 -10.43 -1.77
CA ILE A 226 -12.91 -9.87 -1.51
C ILE A 226 -12.91 -8.34 -1.61
N SER A 227 -13.65 -7.75 -2.55
CA SER A 227 -13.75 -6.29 -2.67
C SER A 227 -14.41 -5.67 -1.45
N LEU A 228 -15.52 -6.23 -0.97
CA LEU A 228 -16.29 -5.67 0.16
C LEU A 228 -15.62 -5.92 1.51
N LEU A 229 -15.07 -7.11 1.72
CA LEU A 229 -14.59 -7.52 3.05
C LEU A 229 -13.09 -7.27 3.24
N PHE A 230 -12.34 -7.12 2.17
CA PHE A 230 -10.89 -6.96 2.21
C PHE A 230 -10.42 -5.68 1.53
N VAL A 231 -10.56 -5.57 0.20
CA VAL A 231 -9.93 -4.47 -0.57
C VAL A 231 -10.43 -3.11 -0.12
N LEU A 232 -11.75 -2.88 -0.11
CA LEU A 232 -12.30 -1.57 0.22
C LEU A 232 -12.02 -1.14 1.67
N PRO A 233 -12.26 -1.97 2.71
CA PRO A 233 -12.02 -1.52 4.09
C PRO A 233 -10.54 -1.34 4.40
N THR A 234 -9.63 -2.21 3.92
CA THR A 234 -8.20 -2.06 4.19
C THR A 234 -7.61 -0.88 3.42
N THR A 235 -7.98 -0.69 2.14
CA THR A 235 -7.58 0.48 1.35
C THR A 235 -8.06 1.79 1.98
N ALA A 236 -9.31 1.82 2.46
CA ALA A 236 -9.86 2.97 3.16
C ALA A 236 -9.07 3.30 4.43
N ALA A 237 -8.78 2.28 5.25
CA ALA A 237 -8.01 2.45 6.49
C ALA A 237 -6.59 2.92 6.21
N LEU A 238 -5.91 2.29 5.25
CA LEU A 238 -4.53 2.63 4.89
C LEU A 238 -4.42 4.05 4.34
N PHE A 239 -5.17 4.38 3.30
CA PHE A 239 -4.92 5.62 2.56
C PHE A 239 -5.54 6.87 3.20
N TRP A 240 -6.48 6.68 4.14
CA TRP A 240 -6.96 7.79 4.96
C TRP A 240 -6.07 8.08 6.17
N SER A 241 -5.34 7.09 6.66
CA SER A 241 -4.57 7.16 7.91
C SER A 241 -3.44 8.22 7.91
N PRO A 242 -2.73 8.52 6.79
CA PRO A 242 -1.68 9.56 6.80
C PRO A 242 -2.18 10.91 7.29
N SER A 243 -3.46 11.23 7.07
CA SER A 243 -4.10 12.43 7.63
C SER A 243 -4.19 12.44 9.16
N LYS A 244 -3.98 11.30 9.83
CA LYS A 244 -4.14 11.11 11.28
C LYS A 244 -2.84 10.77 12.00
N ILE A 245 -1.98 10.00 11.35
CA ILE A 245 -0.74 9.51 11.97
C ILE A 245 0.53 10.08 11.34
N GLY A 246 0.39 10.80 10.22
CA GLY A 246 1.49 11.34 9.45
C GLY A 246 2.13 10.35 8.49
N THR A 247 2.76 10.91 7.45
CA THR A 247 3.36 10.16 6.34
C THR A 247 4.45 9.21 6.79
N GLY A 248 5.28 9.64 7.71
CA GLY A 248 6.41 8.85 8.13
C GLY A 248 6.04 7.64 8.99
N VAL A 249 5.10 7.80 9.94
CA VAL A 249 4.59 6.66 10.73
C VAL A 249 3.92 5.67 9.79
N PHE A 250 3.08 6.16 8.87
CA PHE A 250 2.46 5.35 7.83
C PHE A 250 3.48 4.54 7.04
N GLY A 251 4.56 5.20 6.52
CA GLY A 251 5.58 4.56 5.70
C GLY A 251 6.31 3.39 6.41
N ILE A 252 6.43 3.42 7.73
CA ILE A 252 7.01 2.31 8.49
C ILE A 252 5.96 1.22 8.79
N LEU A 253 4.73 1.62 9.14
CA LEU A 253 3.69 0.65 9.49
C LEU A 253 3.25 -0.22 8.32
N ILE A 254 3.32 0.27 7.06
CA ILE A 254 2.99 -0.54 5.89
C ILE A 254 3.94 -1.72 5.70
N LEU A 255 5.15 -1.70 6.28
CA LEU A 255 6.08 -2.84 6.21
C LEU A 255 5.56 -4.09 6.94
N SER A 256 4.49 -3.98 7.74
CA SER A 256 3.82 -5.16 8.31
C SER A 256 3.26 -6.10 7.25
N GLU A 257 2.98 -5.61 6.04
CA GLU A 257 2.64 -6.40 4.86
C GLU A 257 3.70 -7.48 4.58
N LEU A 258 4.99 -7.07 4.57
CA LEU A 258 6.09 -8.02 4.35
C LEU A 258 6.16 -9.08 5.45
N VAL A 259 6.00 -8.67 6.72
CA VAL A 259 6.04 -9.59 7.87
C VAL A 259 4.97 -10.66 7.74
N VAL A 260 3.73 -10.26 7.47
CA VAL A 260 2.62 -11.21 7.31
C VAL A 260 2.77 -12.02 6.02
N GLY A 261 3.23 -11.41 4.94
CA GLY A 261 3.48 -12.07 3.66
C GLY A 261 4.47 -13.23 3.81
N VAL A 262 5.63 -12.97 4.41
CA VAL A 262 6.68 -13.99 4.63
C VAL A 262 6.19 -15.10 5.57
N ILE A 263 5.52 -14.75 6.67
CA ILE A 263 4.99 -15.76 7.61
C ILE A 263 3.91 -16.61 6.94
N SER A 264 2.98 -15.98 6.22
CA SER A 264 1.89 -16.69 5.56
C SER A 264 2.38 -17.61 4.44
N ALA A 265 3.37 -17.17 3.66
CA ALA A 265 3.99 -17.98 2.64
C ALA A 265 4.64 -19.24 3.26
N ALA A 266 5.39 -19.08 4.34
CA ALA A 266 6.01 -20.20 5.05
C ALA A 266 5.02 -21.19 5.67
N LEU A 267 3.82 -20.71 6.08
CA LEU A 267 2.81 -21.57 6.71
C LEU A 267 1.88 -22.26 5.69
N LEU A 268 1.68 -21.65 4.52
CA LEU A 268 0.65 -22.04 3.54
C LEU A 268 1.24 -22.54 2.22
N THR A 269 2.56 -22.46 2.04
CA THR A 269 3.29 -22.98 0.89
C THR A 269 4.49 -23.81 1.37
N ASP A 270 5.23 -24.40 0.46
CA ASP A 270 6.47 -25.15 0.76
C ASP A 270 7.69 -24.21 0.92
N GLU A 271 7.48 -22.89 1.06
CA GLU A 271 8.58 -21.94 1.25
C GLU A 271 9.19 -22.06 2.64
N THR A 272 10.52 -22.07 2.70
CA THR A 272 11.24 -22.24 3.96
C THR A 272 11.29 -20.92 4.75
N PHE A 273 10.83 -20.96 6.00
CA PHE A 273 11.00 -19.87 6.96
C PHE A 273 12.31 -20.08 7.74
N GLY A 274 13.30 -19.29 7.42
CA GLY A 274 14.63 -19.38 8.03
C GLY A 274 14.93 -18.24 9.01
N TRP A 275 16.13 -18.24 9.56
CA TRP A 275 16.63 -17.19 10.44
C TRP A 275 16.59 -15.79 9.81
N PRO A 276 16.92 -15.59 8.52
CA PRO A 276 16.85 -14.25 7.92
C PRO A 276 15.44 -13.68 7.97
N GLN A 277 14.41 -14.48 7.66
CA GLN A 277 13.01 -14.07 7.68
C GLN A 277 12.58 -13.70 9.11
N ALA A 278 12.94 -14.51 10.11
CA ALA A 278 12.61 -14.24 11.50
C ALA A 278 13.28 -12.97 12.03
N VAL A 279 14.56 -12.78 11.76
CA VAL A 279 15.32 -11.58 12.17
C VAL A 279 14.79 -10.34 11.45
N GLY A 280 14.60 -10.40 10.13
CA GLY A 280 14.09 -9.29 9.33
C GLY A 280 12.69 -8.84 9.77
N ALA A 281 11.77 -9.79 9.96
CA ALA A 281 10.43 -9.52 10.49
C ALA A 281 10.47 -8.87 11.88
N THR A 282 11.33 -9.37 12.77
CA THR A 282 11.50 -8.80 14.10
C THR A 282 11.99 -7.35 14.04
N LEU A 283 12.98 -7.05 13.21
CA LEU A 283 13.51 -5.68 13.03
C LEU A 283 12.44 -4.72 12.50
N ILE A 284 11.61 -5.15 11.56
CA ILE A 284 10.50 -4.35 11.02
C ILE A 284 9.48 -4.03 12.12
N VAL A 285 9.09 -5.03 12.91
CA VAL A 285 8.14 -4.83 14.02
C VAL A 285 8.72 -3.88 15.07
N VAL A 286 10.00 -4.06 15.45
CA VAL A 286 10.70 -3.18 16.40
C VAL A 286 10.78 -1.75 15.86
N ALA A 287 11.10 -1.58 14.57
CA ALA A 287 11.10 -0.26 13.93
C ALA A 287 9.72 0.41 13.98
N GLY A 288 8.64 -0.35 13.69
CA GLY A 288 7.27 0.13 13.78
C GLY A 288 6.89 0.58 15.20
N ILE A 289 7.22 -0.21 16.22
CA ILE A 289 6.98 0.14 17.63
C ILE A 289 7.79 1.38 18.01
N ALA A 290 9.08 1.42 17.67
CA ALA A 290 9.95 2.57 17.97
C ALA A 290 9.44 3.85 17.31
N GLU A 291 8.96 3.77 16.07
CA GLU A 291 8.40 4.91 15.35
C GLU A 291 7.12 5.44 15.99
N VAL A 292 6.19 4.56 16.34
CA VAL A 292 4.93 4.95 17.01
C VAL A 292 5.19 5.58 18.39
N THR A 293 6.19 5.08 19.13
CA THR A 293 6.51 5.57 20.48
C THR A 293 7.36 6.81 20.48
N SER A 294 8.27 7.00 19.51
CA SER A 294 9.20 8.13 19.45
C SER A 294 8.62 9.39 18.81
N ASN A 295 7.55 9.28 18.01
CA ASN A 295 6.90 10.42 17.38
C ASN A 295 6.05 11.21 18.39
N SER A 296 6.73 11.98 19.23
CA SER A 296 6.09 13.01 20.04
C SER A 296 5.69 14.21 19.20
N PRO A 297 4.55 14.87 19.52
CA PRO A 297 4.06 16.08 18.83
C PRO A 297 5.04 17.26 18.79
N ARG A 298 6.12 17.21 19.58
CA ARG A 298 7.15 18.26 19.60
C ARG A 298 7.95 18.44 18.30
N GLN A 299 7.94 17.44 17.41
CA GLN A 299 8.68 17.50 16.14
C GLN A 299 7.81 18.00 14.97
N GLN A 300 6.51 18.17 15.17
CA GLN A 300 5.56 18.60 14.13
C GLN A 300 5.31 20.13 14.11
N ALA A 301 5.92 20.89 15.01
CA ALA A 301 5.83 22.35 14.98
C ALA A 301 6.68 22.88 13.81
N PRO A 302 6.10 23.66 12.88
CA PRO A 302 6.88 24.38 11.87
C PRO A 302 7.85 25.34 12.55
N ALA A 303 9.05 25.46 11.98
CA ALA A 303 10.10 26.37 12.41
C ALA A 303 9.73 27.82 12.07
#